data_afbabb06c543410880b6d13cc1192c0b
#
_entry.id   afbabb06c543410880b6d13cc1192c0b
#
_cell.length_a   1.000
_cell.length_b   1.000
_cell.length_c   1.000
_cell.angle_alpha   90.00
_cell.angle_beta   90.00
_cell.angle_gamma   90.00
#
_symmetry.space_group_name_H-M   'P 1'
#
loop_
_entity.id
_entity.type
_entity.pdbx_description
1 polymer ?
#
loop_
_entity_poly.entity_id
_entity_poly.type
_entity_poly.pdbx_seq_one_letter_code
_entity_poly.pdbx_strand_id
1 'polypeptide(L)'
;MTPPPQYLNEISYVAKATGDHKKFSEFLAKINLGRYRKLYASVRIVEMDLPRNIQALVTLYEIYWTKRKFFTFEKYYDYYLKVNKTNIEIFRKKIGMCSSCFDKGLKARIYRTWASLLTQIHGGYQAEAVFGSGTVNMSATLDYKGIDFEVNYSGKKINFQVKKSSNHGVKSGRPAATATVPIIDMYYEVPSCLMDPMKKRGGVRIPYQRFIDDERTIHLNNGFVVFTDKMFLCHKDEIDGRKHAICKYC
;
A
#
# COMPACT_ATOMS: atom_id res chain seq x y z
N MET A 1 -9.56 21.73 -19.04
CA MET A 1 -9.07 20.68 -18.10
C MET A 1 -9.52 19.36 -18.67
N THR A 2 -8.63 18.58 -19.24
CA THR A 2 -8.91 17.22 -19.63
C THR A 2 -9.24 16.43 -18.35
N PRO A 3 -10.37 15.72 -18.29
CA PRO A 3 -10.67 14.86 -17.15
C PRO A 3 -9.50 13.90 -16.95
N PRO A 4 -9.19 13.53 -15.71
CA PRO A 4 -8.18 12.50 -15.47
C PRO A 4 -8.56 11.26 -16.28
N PRO A 5 -7.60 10.53 -16.85
CA PRO A 5 -7.90 9.31 -17.59
C PRO A 5 -8.82 8.44 -16.73
N GLN A 6 -9.94 8.02 -17.31
CA GLN A 6 -10.82 7.06 -16.66
C GLN A 6 -9.97 5.85 -16.28
N TYR A 7 -9.90 5.59 -14.98
CA TYR A 7 -9.12 4.48 -14.49
C TYR A 7 -9.83 3.19 -14.89
N LEU A 8 -9.11 2.31 -15.57
CA LEU A 8 -9.58 0.99 -16.01
C LEU A 8 -10.08 0.09 -14.86
N ASN A 9 -10.16 0.60 -13.66
CA ASN A 9 -10.53 -0.11 -12.45
C ASN A 9 -12.04 -0.32 -12.30
N GLU A 10 -12.84 0.30 -13.15
CA GLU A 10 -14.27 0.02 -13.24
C GLU A 10 -14.57 -1.22 -14.08
N ILE A 11 -13.56 -1.75 -14.76
CA ILE A 11 -13.69 -3.03 -15.44
C ILE A 11 -13.73 -4.09 -14.34
N SER A 12 -14.91 -4.70 -14.19
CA SER A 12 -15.09 -5.85 -13.31
C SER A 12 -14.01 -6.89 -13.64
N TYR A 13 -13.04 -7.00 -12.77
CA TYR A 13 -11.95 -7.95 -12.91
C TYR A 13 -12.54 -9.35 -12.67
N VAL A 14 -12.72 -10.11 -13.75
CA VAL A 14 -12.98 -11.54 -13.65
C VAL A 14 -11.71 -12.18 -13.12
N ALA A 15 -11.70 -12.42 -11.85
CA ALA A 15 -10.52 -12.88 -11.16
C ALA A 15 -10.04 -14.21 -11.69
N LYS A 16 -8.86 -14.15 -12.17
CA LYS A 16 -7.98 -15.31 -12.25
C LYS A 16 -7.13 -15.28 -10.99
N ALA A 17 -7.37 -16.11 -10.05
CA ALA A 17 -6.28 -16.46 -9.16
C ALA A 17 -6.52 -16.42 -7.65
N THR A 18 -7.01 -17.50 -7.19
CA THR A 18 -6.83 -18.02 -5.83
C THR A 18 -5.37 -18.17 -5.36
N GLY A 19 -4.42 -17.49 -5.94
CA GLY A 19 -3.00 -17.61 -5.59
C GLY A 19 -2.19 -16.34 -5.70
N ASP A 20 -2.78 -15.22 -6.12
CA ASP A 20 -2.03 -13.98 -6.33
C ASP A 20 -1.46 -13.39 -5.05
N HIS A 21 -2.17 -13.51 -3.92
CA HIS A 21 -1.65 -13.08 -2.62
C HIS A 21 -0.34 -13.80 -2.25
N LYS A 22 -0.22 -15.12 -2.50
CA LYS A 22 1.00 -15.88 -2.23
C LYS A 22 2.13 -15.45 -3.15
N LYS A 23 1.87 -15.39 -4.47
CA LYS A 23 2.85 -14.93 -5.45
C LYS A 23 3.34 -13.52 -5.16
N PHE A 24 2.43 -12.65 -4.74
CA PHE A 24 2.80 -11.28 -4.40
C PHE A 24 3.61 -11.21 -3.10
N SER A 25 3.29 -12.00 -2.08
CA SER A 25 4.09 -12.13 -0.86
C SER A 25 5.51 -12.63 -1.15
N GLU A 26 5.64 -13.63 -2.02
CA GLU A 26 6.94 -14.14 -2.47
C GLU A 26 7.74 -13.08 -3.25
N PHE A 27 7.05 -12.31 -4.10
CA PHE A 27 7.67 -11.19 -4.80
C PHE A 27 8.17 -10.14 -3.81
N LEU A 28 7.36 -9.72 -2.82
CA LEU A 28 7.76 -8.77 -1.79
C LEU A 28 8.98 -9.27 -1.00
N ALA A 29 9.01 -10.55 -0.64
CA ALA A 29 10.12 -11.14 0.10
C ALA A 29 11.47 -11.10 -0.65
N LYS A 30 11.44 -11.10 -1.98
CA LYS A 30 12.64 -11.03 -2.84
C LYS A 30 13.18 -9.61 -3.05
N ILE A 31 12.41 -8.56 -2.69
CA ILE A 31 12.82 -7.18 -2.87
C ILE A 31 13.90 -6.81 -1.86
N ASN A 32 15.03 -6.29 -2.33
CA ASN A 32 16.06 -5.73 -1.45
C ASN A 32 15.71 -4.30 -1.01
N LEU A 33 14.74 -4.19 -0.09
CA LEU A 33 14.29 -2.90 0.42
C LEU A 33 15.38 -2.12 1.15
N GLY A 34 16.33 -2.82 1.80
CA GLY A 34 17.47 -2.22 2.46
C GLY A 34 18.39 -1.46 1.49
N ARG A 35 18.63 -2.03 0.30
CA ARG A 35 19.37 -1.35 -0.79
C ARG A 35 18.67 -0.06 -1.20
N TYR A 36 17.38 -0.11 -1.45
CA TYR A 36 16.62 1.07 -1.88
C TYR A 36 16.56 2.15 -0.79
N ARG A 37 16.41 1.76 0.48
CA ARG A 37 16.47 2.71 1.60
C ARG A 37 17.80 3.44 1.66
N LYS A 38 18.93 2.76 1.50
CA LYS A 38 20.25 3.39 1.44
C LYS A 38 20.37 4.38 0.29
N LEU A 39 19.81 4.06 -0.87
CA LEU A 39 19.88 4.91 -2.06
C LEU A 39 18.98 6.14 -2.01
N TYR A 40 17.78 6.02 -1.40
CA TYR A 40 16.73 7.02 -1.58
C TYR A 40 16.21 7.67 -0.29
N ALA A 41 16.42 7.08 0.91
CA ALA A 41 15.86 7.63 2.16
C ALA A 41 16.46 8.99 2.54
N SER A 42 17.76 9.20 2.26
CA SER A 42 18.49 10.44 2.56
C SER A 42 18.33 11.52 1.49
N VAL A 43 17.70 11.21 0.37
CA VAL A 43 17.48 12.18 -0.70
C VAL A 43 16.35 13.14 -0.29
N ARG A 44 16.74 14.15 0.45
CA ARG A 44 15.87 15.28 0.83
C ARG A 44 15.94 16.36 -0.24
N ILE A 45 15.44 16.08 -1.40
CA ILE A 45 15.12 17.14 -2.33
C ILE A 45 13.71 17.58 -1.93
N VAL A 46 13.50 18.90 -1.90
CA VAL A 46 12.23 19.56 -1.61
C VAL A 46 11.09 18.65 -2.00
N GLU A 47 10.20 18.34 -1.06
CA GLU A 47 9.04 17.47 -1.33
C GLU A 47 8.30 18.03 -2.53
N MET A 48 8.59 17.43 -3.68
CA MET A 48 7.93 17.82 -4.90
C MET A 48 6.51 17.29 -4.83
N ASP A 49 5.57 18.18 -4.62
CA ASP A 49 4.16 17.86 -4.82
C ASP A 49 3.96 17.60 -6.32
N LEU A 50 4.02 16.33 -6.65
CA LEU A 50 3.80 15.91 -8.03
C LEU A 50 2.36 16.23 -8.42
N PRO A 51 2.13 16.95 -9.53
CA PRO A 51 0.79 17.17 -10.03
C PRO A 51 0.09 15.84 -10.35
N ARG A 52 -1.22 15.80 -10.22
CA ARG A 52 -2.01 14.56 -10.34
C ARG A 52 -1.73 13.74 -11.59
N ASN A 53 -1.46 14.41 -12.71
CA ASN A 53 -1.19 13.76 -14.00
C ASN A 53 0.16 13.04 -14.09
N ILE A 54 1.04 13.20 -13.10
CA ILE A 54 2.31 12.45 -12.99
C ILE A 54 2.47 11.75 -11.64
N GLN A 55 1.42 11.65 -10.84
CA GLN A 55 1.47 10.85 -9.62
C GLN A 55 1.60 9.36 -9.96
N ALA A 56 2.41 8.66 -9.16
CA ALA A 56 2.69 7.25 -9.39
C ALA A 56 1.50 6.31 -9.16
N LEU A 57 0.47 6.76 -8.42
CA LEU A 57 -0.68 5.93 -8.01
C LEU A 57 -1.36 5.25 -9.19
N VAL A 58 -1.65 6.01 -10.26
CA VAL A 58 -2.34 5.48 -11.45
C VAL A 58 -1.60 4.32 -12.08
N THR A 59 -0.31 4.52 -12.36
CA THR A 59 0.53 3.51 -13.01
C THR A 59 0.83 2.33 -12.08
N LEU A 60 0.86 2.55 -10.76
CA LEU A 60 1.03 1.49 -9.77
C LEU A 60 -0.20 0.58 -9.72
N TYR A 61 -1.40 1.14 -9.59
CA TYR A 61 -2.62 0.34 -9.62
C TYR A 61 -2.80 -0.38 -10.97
N GLU A 62 -2.49 0.30 -12.08
CA GLU A 62 -2.53 -0.34 -13.40
C GLU A 62 -1.64 -1.59 -13.47
N ILE A 63 -0.38 -1.47 -13.06
CA ILE A 63 0.58 -2.56 -13.18
C ILE A 63 0.34 -3.66 -12.15
N TYR A 64 0.28 -3.28 -10.86
CA TYR A 64 0.28 -4.28 -9.79
C TYR A 64 -1.11 -4.82 -9.49
N TRP A 65 -2.16 -4.02 -9.60
CA TRP A 65 -3.52 -4.46 -9.33
C TRP A 65 -4.23 -4.95 -10.59
N THR A 66 -4.39 -4.09 -11.59
CA THR A 66 -5.19 -4.43 -12.78
C THR A 66 -4.50 -5.47 -13.68
N LYS A 67 -3.23 -5.28 -14.00
CA LYS A 67 -2.46 -6.19 -14.87
C LYS A 67 -1.82 -7.36 -14.13
N ARG A 68 -1.83 -7.37 -12.80
CA ARG A 68 -1.21 -8.41 -11.96
C ARG A 68 0.26 -8.68 -12.32
N LYS A 69 1.02 -7.63 -12.68
CA LYS A 69 2.44 -7.72 -13.04
C LYS A 69 3.30 -7.19 -11.90
N PHE A 70 4.24 -8.01 -11.43
CA PHE A 70 5.08 -7.71 -10.29
C PHE A 70 6.46 -7.24 -10.78
N PHE A 71 6.61 -5.93 -10.92
CA PHE A 71 7.85 -5.30 -11.38
C PHE A 71 8.75 -4.94 -10.20
N THR A 72 10.08 -5.12 -10.36
CA THR A 72 11.04 -4.48 -9.47
C THR A 72 10.92 -2.97 -9.57
N PHE A 73 11.49 -2.24 -8.62
CA PHE A 73 11.40 -0.79 -8.63
C PHE A 73 12.01 -0.18 -9.91
N GLU A 74 13.14 -0.70 -10.37
CA GLU A 74 13.78 -0.22 -11.60
C GLU A 74 12.86 -0.38 -12.81
N LYS A 75 12.35 -1.59 -13.03
CA LYS A 75 11.45 -1.87 -14.14
C LYS A 75 10.16 -1.05 -14.08
N TYR A 76 9.62 -0.85 -12.88
CA TYR A 76 8.47 0.02 -12.68
C TYR A 76 8.81 1.48 -12.99
N TYR A 77 9.95 1.97 -12.51
CA TYR A 77 10.37 3.35 -12.72
C TYR A 77 10.60 3.67 -14.21
N ASP A 78 11.22 2.76 -14.95
CA ASP A 78 11.38 2.89 -16.41
C ASP A 78 10.03 2.97 -17.12
N TYR A 79 9.08 2.12 -16.72
CA TYR A 79 7.70 2.17 -17.24
C TYR A 79 7.03 3.51 -16.90
N TYR A 80 7.14 3.97 -15.66
CA TYR A 80 6.59 5.25 -15.20
C TYR A 80 7.15 6.43 -16.01
N LEU A 81 8.45 6.48 -16.23
CA LEU A 81 9.09 7.52 -17.03
C LEU A 81 8.59 7.51 -18.48
N LYS A 82 8.46 6.33 -19.08
CA LYS A 82 7.97 6.17 -20.46
C LYS A 82 6.56 6.73 -20.62
N VAL A 83 5.66 6.36 -19.71
CA VAL A 83 4.24 6.77 -19.79
C VAL A 83 4.05 8.26 -19.50
N ASN A 84 4.86 8.83 -18.60
CA ASN A 84 4.70 10.21 -18.15
C ASN A 84 5.70 11.20 -18.75
N LYS A 85 6.49 10.80 -19.75
CA LYS A 85 7.64 11.56 -20.30
C LYS A 85 7.32 13.03 -20.54
N THR A 86 6.29 13.32 -21.31
CA THR A 86 5.90 14.70 -21.68
C THR A 86 5.51 15.52 -20.46
N ASN A 87 4.67 14.97 -19.60
CA ASN A 87 4.18 15.69 -18.42
C ASN A 87 5.29 15.93 -17.38
N ILE A 88 6.21 14.97 -17.23
CA ILE A 88 7.41 15.12 -16.37
C ILE A 88 8.27 16.27 -16.85
N GLU A 89 8.52 16.36 -18.16
CA GLU A 89 9.35 17.44 -18.73
C GLU A 89 8.67 18.82 -18.58
N ILE A 90 7.37 18.91 -18.80
CA ILE A 90 6.61 20.13 -18.56
C ILE A 90 6.73 20.54 -17.08
N PHE A 91 6.57 19.60 -16.17
CA PHE A 91 6.66 19.88 -14.74
C PHE A 91 8.06 20.31 -14.33
N ARG A 92 9.11 19.63 -14.81
CA ARG A 92 10.51 19.99 -14.55
C ARG A 92 10.80 21.44 -14.96
N LYS A 93 10.40 21.84 -16.16
CA LYS A 93 10.57 23.21 -16.65
C LYS A 93 9.81 24.22 -15.77
N LYS A 94 8.60 23.89 -15.38
CA LYS A 94 7.75 24.77 -14.53
C LYS A 94 8.40 25.07 -13.17
N ILE A 95 9.05 24.09 -12.54
CA ILE A 95 9.70 24.26 -11.23
C ILE A 95 11.12 24.80 -11.32
N GLY A 96 11.68 24.96 -12.53
CA GLY A 96 13.01 25.53 -12.74
C GLY A 96 14.18 24.71 -12.20
N MET A 97 14.02 23.41 -11.98
CA MET A 97 15.10 22.55 -11.47
C MET A 97 16.02 22.07 -12.59
N CYS A 98 17.32 21.98 -12.27
CA CYS A 98 18.27 21.29 -13.15
C CYS A 98 17.91 19.80 -13.30
N SER A 99 18.20 19.21 -14.47
CA SER A 99 17.83 17.83 -14.77
C SER A 99 18.35 16.84 -13.72
N SER A 100 19.62 16.93 -13.35
CA SER A 100 20.25 16.00 -12.40
C SER A 100 19.57 16.02 -11.01
N CYS A 101 19.28 17.22 -10.46
CA CYS A 101 18.60 17.35 -9.18
C CYS A 101 17.15 16.86 -9.26
N PHE A 102 16.47 17.19 -10.37
CA PHE A 102 15.12 16.76 -10.61
C PHE A 102 15.00 15.24 -10.69
N ASP A 103 15.81 14.60 -11.52
CA ASP A 103 15.77 13.14 -11.75
C ASP A 103 16.05 12.37 -10.44
N LYS A 104 17.03 12.82 -9.67
CA LYS A 104 17.35 12.22 -8.37
C LYS A 104 16.17 12.35 -7.39
N GLY A 105 15.55 13.53 -7.33
CA GLY A 105 14.40 13.79 -6.46
C GLY A 105 13.16 13.03 -6.90
N LEU A 106 12.86 13.04 -8.19
CA LEU A 106 11.73 12.30 -8.75
C LEU A 106 11.85 10.81 -8.45
N LYS A 107 13.03 10.21 -8.71
CA LYS A 107 13.25 8.79 -8.46
C LYS A 107 13.06 8.43 -6.98
N ALA A 108 13.55 9.25 -6.06
CA ALA A 108 13.36 9.06 -4.63
C ALA A 108 11.89 9.22 -4.20
N ARG A 109 11.16 10.17 -4.80
CA ARG A 109 9.73 10.36 -4.54
C ARG A 109 8.91 9.17 -5.02
N ILE A 110 9.14 8.73 -6.24
CA ILE A 110 8.45 7.57 -6.83
C ILE A 110 8.76 6.29 -6.05
N TYR A 111 10.01 6.10 -5.60
CA TYR A 111 10.37 4.98 -4.74
C TYR A 111 9.54 4.96 -3.44
N ARG A 112 9.40 6.10 -2.75
CA ARG A 112 8.63 6.14 -1.49
C ARG A 112 7.16 5.78 -1.72
N THR A 113 6.55 6.30 -2.78
CA THR A 113 5.18 5.96 -3.14
C THR A 113 5.07 4.48 -3.51
N TRP A 114 5.98 3.96 -4.32
CA TRP A 114 6.01 2.55 -4.71
C TRP A 114 6.10 1.62 -3.48
N ALA A 115 7.08 1.85 -2.61
CA ALA A 115 7.28 1.00 -1.44
C ALA A 115 6.08 1.01 -0.47
N SER A 116 5.42 2.16 -0.29
CA SER A 116 4.22 2.28 0.54
C SER A 116 3.03 1.56 -0.08
N LEU A 117 2.79 1.79 -1.38
CA LEU A 117 1.61 1.25 -2.06
C LEU A 117 1.66 -0.28 -2.22
N LEU A 118 2.84 -0.89 -2.29
CA LEU A 118 2.94 -2.35 -2.34
C LEU A 118 2.33 -3.03 -1.11
N THR A 119 2.44 -2.43 0.07
CA THR A 119 1.79 -2.95 1.29
C THR A 119 0.27 -2.84 1.19
N GLN A 120 -0.25 -1.74 0.66
CA GLN A 120 -1.70 -1.56 0.43
C GLN A 120 -2.23 -2.58 -0.59
N ILE A 121 -1.53 -2.74 -1.71
CA ILE A 121 -1.89 -3.72 -2.75
C ILE A 121 -1.86 -5.15 -2.19
N HIS A 122 -0.89 -5.46 -1.30
CA HIS A 122 -0.89 -6.75 -0.62
C HIS A 122 -2.16 -6.95 0.21
N GLY A 123 -2.60 -5.92 0.95
CA GLY A 123 -3.86 -5.94 1.69
C GLY A 123 -5.05 -6.27 0.77
N GLY A 124 -5.13 -5.64 -0.39
CA GLY A 124 -6.15 -5.92 -1.40
C GLY A 124 -6.13 -7.37 -1.90
N TYR A 125 -4.95 -7.93 -2.21
CA TYR A 125 -4.81 -9.34 -2.60
C TYR A 125 -5.22 -10.31 -1.49
N GLN A 126 -4.87 -9.99 -0.25
CA GLN A 126 -5.23 -10.81 0.89
C GLN A 126 -6.74 -10.74 1.18
N ALA A 127 -7.35 -9.55 1.05
CA ALA A 127 -8.79 -9.39 1.13
C ALA A 127 -9.52 -10.20 0.03
N GLU A 128 -9.03 -10.13 -1.22
CA GLU A 128 -9.61 -10.91 -2.33
C GLU A 128 -9.51 -12.43 -2.08
N ALA A 129 -8.42 -12.90 -1.45
CA ALA A 129 -8.29 -14.31 -1.06
C ALA A 129 -9.30 -14.75 -0.01
N VAL A 130 -9.73 -13.86 0.89
CA VAL A 130 -10.69 -14.14 1.95
C VAL A 130 -12.14 -14.00 1.48
N PHE A 131 -12.45 -12.88 0.81
CA PHE A 131 -13.82 -12.57 0.41
C PHE A 131 -14.23 -13.19 -0.92
N GLY A 132 -13.27 -13.60 -1.71
CA GLY A 132 -13.47 -14.19 -3.03
C GLY A 132 -13.01 -13.29 -4.16
N SER A 133 -12.85 -13.93 -5.28
CA SER A 133 -12.35 -13.35 -6.50
C SER A 133 -13.29 -12.26 -7.04
N GLY A 134 -12.75 -11.09 -7.40
CA GLY A 134 -13.51 -9.96 -7.95
C GLY A 134 -14.34 -9.17 -6.94
N THR A 135 -14.23 -9.49 -5.64
CA THR A 135 -14.94 -8.74 -4.59
C THR A 135 -14.22 -7.45 -4.19
N VAL A 136 -12.95 -7.31 -4.55
CA VAL A 136 -12.11 -6.18 -4.13
C VAL A 136 -11.89 -5.21 -5.28
N ASN A 137 -12.10 -3.92 -5.01
CA ASN A 137 -11.82 -2.83 -5.91
C ASN A 137 -10.72 -1.93 -5.34
N MET A 138 -9.67 -1.68 -6.14
CA MET A 138 -8.57 -0.77 -5.82
C MET A 138 -8.35 0.21 -6.96
N SER A 139 -8.24 1.48 -6.65
CA SER A 139 -8.00 2.50 -7.66
C SER A 139 -7.38 3.76 -7.09
N ALA A 140 -6.71 4.53 -7.93
CA ALA A 140 -6.24 5.86 -7.56
C ALA A 140 -7.39 6.80 -7.18
N THR A 141 -8.59 6.60 -7.75
CA THR A 141 -9.79 7.38 -7.41
C THR A 141 -10.25 7.10 -5.98
N LEU A 142 -10.23 5.85 -5.53
CA LEU A 142 -10.54 5.48 -4.14
C LEU A 142 -9.47 6.02 -3.19
N ASP A 143 -8.20 5.88 -3.54
CA ASP A 143 -7.06 6.38 -2.75
C ASP A 143 -7.15 7.90 -2.52
N TYR A 144 -7.52 8.68 -3.54
CA TYR A 144 -7.77 10.12 -3.38
C TYR A 144 -8.93 10.46 -2.44
N LYS A 145 -9.84 9.52 -2.20
CA LYS A 145 -10.91 9.64 -1.20
C LYS A 145 -10.51 9.13 0.18
N GLY A 146 -9.26 8.65 0.34
CA GLY A 146 -8.76 8.07 1.57
C GLY A 146 -9.20 6.61 1.78
N ILE A 147 -9.57 5.92 0.70
CA ILE A 147 -9.95 4.51 0.71
C ILE A 147 -8.91 3.76 -0.10
N ASP A 148 -8.12 2.90 0.54
CA ASP A 148 -7.08 2.15 -0.17
C ASP A 148 -7.67 1.00 -1.00
N PHE A 149 -8.73 0.38 -0.48
CA PHE A 149 -9.55 -0.56 -1.24
C PHE A 149 -10.95 -0.74 -0.64
N GLU A 150 -11.84 -1.17 -1.49
CA GLU A 150 -13.24 -1.46 -1.19
C GLU A 150 -13.51 -2.94 -1.41
N VAL A 151 -14.24 -3.57 -0.50
CA VAL A 151 -14.73 -4.94 -0.63
C VAL A 151 -16.23 -4.92 -0.82
N ASN A 152 -16.72 -5.56 -1.88
CA ASN A 152 -18.13 -5.80 -2.15
C ASN A 152 -18.41 -7.29 -1.97
N TYR A 153 -19.06 -7.66 -0.85
CA TYR A 153 -19.31 -9.05 -0.50
C TYR A 153 -20.73 -9.24 0.04
N SER A 154 -21.46 -10.20 -0.50
CA SER A 154 -22.84 -10.50 -0.10
C SER A 154 -23.76 -9.27 -0.05
N GLY A 155 -23.65 -8.38 -1.04
CA GLY A 155 -24.42 -7.14 -1.13
C GLY A 155 -24.02 -6.04 -0.14
N LYS A 156 -23.03 -6.28 0.68
CA LYS A 156 -22.47 -5.27 1.60
C LYS A 156 -21.17 -4.71 1.06
N LYS A 157 -20.94 -3.43 1.34
CA LYS A 157 -19.73 -2.69 1.00
C LYS A 157 -18.93 -2.37 2.25
N ILE A 158 -17.63 -2.65 2.23
CA ILE A 158 -16.69 -2.33 3.30
C ILE A 158 -15.51 -1.59 2.70
N ASN A 159 -15.14 -0.46 3.29
CA ASN A 159 -13.97 0.33 2.90
C ASN A 159 -12.83 0.09 3.87
N PHE A 160 -11.62 -0.07 3.34
CA PHE A 160 -10.41 -0.26 4.13
C PHE A 160 -9.38 0.85 3.85
N GLN A 161 -8.70 1.26 4.90
CA GLN A 161 -7.55 2.16 4.83
C GLN A 161 -6.37 1.56 5.56
N VAL A 162 -5.24 1.43 4.88
CA VAL A 162 -3.99 0.87 5.42
C VAL A 162 -3.17 1.99 6.06
N LYS A 163 -2.98 1.91 7.36
CA LYS A 163 -2.28 2.94 8.15
C LYS A 163 -1.00 2.41 8.76
N LYS A 164 0.09 3.12 8.48
CA LYS A 164 1.37 2.86 9.11
C LYS A 164 1.40 3.50 10.49
N SER A 165 1.54 2.69 11.54
CA SER A 165 1.83 3.17 12.88
C SER A 165 3.28 3.65 13.00
N SER A 166 3.50 4.78 13.64
CA SER A 166 4.82 5.30 13.95
C SER A 166 4.92 5.63 15.45
N ASN A 167 6.15 5.73 15.98
CA ASN A 167 6.40 6.06 17.39
C ASN A 167 5.83 7.43 17.83
N HIS A 168 5.41 8.27 16.91
CA HIS A 168 4.84 9.60 17.19
C HIS A 168 3.31 9.58 17.37
N GLY A 169 2.74 8.42 17.65
CA GLY A 169 1.29 8.24 17.75
C GLY A 169 0.62 8.12 16.38
N VAL A 170 -0.58 7.56 16.41
CA VAL A 170 -1.45 7.54 15.24
C VAL A 170 -1.90 8.98 15.01
N LYS A 171 -1.25 9.70 14.11
CA LYS A 171 -1.86 10.91 13.59
C LYS A 171 -3.10 10.44 12.86
N SER A 172 -4.25 10.73 13.42
CA SER A 172 -5.52 10.54 12.76
C SER A 172 -5.38 11.11 11.34
N GLY A 173 -5.46 10.23 10.34
CA GLY A 173 -5.52 10.68 8.97
C GLY A 173 -6.60 11.75 8.85
N ARG A 174 -6.57 12.55 7.79
CA ARG A 174 -7.64 13.49 7.50
C ARG A 174 -8.96 12.79 7.75
N PRO A 175 -9.90 13.38 8.51
CA PRO A 175 -11.21 12.79 8.65
C PRO A 175 -11.72 12.50 7.25
N ALA A 176 -12.12 11.26 7.01
CA ALA A 176 -12.71 10.89 5.74
C ALA A 176 -13.95 11.79 5.56
N ALA A 177 -13.80 12.83 4.76
CA ALA A 177 -14.90 13.74 4.48
C ALA A 177 -16.01 12.90 3.83
N THR A 178 -17.11 12.70 4.56
CA THR A 178 -18.39 12.25 4.02
C THR A 178 -18.45 10.84 3.39
N ALA A 179 -17.72 9.86 3.91
CA ALA A 179 -17.99 8.49 3.53
C ALA A 179 -19.32 8.03 4.13
N THR A 180 -20.31 7.72 3.30
CA THR A 180 -21.59 7.12 3.72
C THR A 180 -21.41 5.70 4.26
N VAL A 181 -20.25 5.09 3.99
CA VAL A 181 -19.87 3.75 4.46
C VAL A 181 -18.66 3.90 5.38
N PRO A 182 -18.67 3.28 6.57
CA PRO A 182 -17.53 3.32 7.48
C PRO A 182 -16.23 2.85 6.82
N ILE A 183 -15.11 3.48 7.21
CA ILE A 183 -13.77 3.07 6.78
C ILE A 183 -13.11 2.34 7.93
N ILE A 184 -12.67 1.13 7.66
CA ILE A 184 -11.94 0.29 8.61
C ILE A 184 -10.45 0.56 8.47
N ASP A 185 -9.83 1.00 9.54
CA ASP A 185 -8.39 1.26 9.58
C ASP A 185 -7.62 -0.04 9.81
N MET A 186 -6.75 -0.39 8.86
CA MET A 186 -5.82 -1.51 8.95
C MET A 186 -4.45 -1.00 9.37
N TYR A 187 -4.10 -1.16 10.63
CA TYR A 187 -2.80 -0.72 11.12
C TYR A 187 -1.71 -1.76 10.89
N TYR A 188 -0.54 -1.30 10.47
CA TYR A 188 0.70 -2.07 10.47
C TYR A 188 1.85 -1.24 11.02
N GLU A 189 2.83 -1.90 11.59
CA GLU A 189 3.99 -1.25 12.22
C GLU A 189 5.27 -1.61 11.50
N VAL A 190 6.18 -0.65 11.42
CA VAL A 190 7.51 -0.91 10.87
C VAL A 190 8.42 -1.53 11.92
N PRO A 191 9.43 -2.33 11.53
CA PRO A 191 10.30 -3.03 12.47
C PRO A 191 10.93 -2.14 13.54
N SER A 192 11.25 -0.89 13.22
CA SER A 192 11.79 0.06 14.19
C SER A 192 10.83 0.44 15.32
N CYS A 193 9.51 0.34 15.08
CA CYS A 193 8.48 0.63 16.07
C CYS A 193 8.10 -0.61 16.89
N LEU A 194 8.51 -1.79 16.46
CA LEU A 194 8.21 -3.05 17.14
C LEU A 194 9.10 -3.31 18.33
N MET A 195 10.28 -2.67 18.38
CA MET A 195 11.30 -2.98 19.38
C MET A 195 11.02 -2.27 20.69
N ASP A 196 10.94 -3.04 21.76
CA ASP A 196 10.81 -2.51 23.10
C ASP A 196 12.10 -1.72 23.46
N PRO A 197 12.01 -0.40 23.74
CA PRO A 197 13.18 0.39 24.07
C PRO A 197 13.84 -0.02 25.40
N MET A 198 13.08 -0.63 26.29
CA MET A 198 13.52 -1.01 27.63
C MET A 198 14.05 -2.44 27.71
N LYS A 199 13.73 -3.29 26.74
CA LYS A 199 14.13 -4.72 26.75
C LYS A 199 15.21 -5.01 25.74
N LYS A 200 16.29 -5.62 26.20
CA LYS A 200 17.40 -6.09 25.37
C LYS A 200 17.74 -7.53 25.73
N ARG A 201 18.12 -8.31 24.74
CA ARG A 201 18.70 -9.66 24.90
C ARG A 201 20.00 -9.70 24.12
N GLY A 202 21.12 -9.97 24.82
CA GLY A 202 22.44 -9.94 24.19
C GLY A 202 22.79 -8.58 23.56
N GLY A 203 22.37 -7.46 24.17
CA GLY A 203 22.59 -6.12 23.64
C GLY A 203 21.64 -5.68 22.50
N VAL A 204 20.83 -6.58 21.98
CA VAL A 204 19.86 -6.33 20.90
C VAL A 204 18.47 -6.12 21.49
N ARG A 205 17.75 -5.08 21.02
CA ARG A 205 16.36 -4.83 21.42
C ARG A 205 15.47 -5.96 20.94
N ILE A 206 14.52 -6.37 21.79
CA ILE A 206 13.53 -7.40 21.44
C ILE A 206 12.17 -6.74 21.12
N PRO A 207 11.33 -7.35 20.27
CA PRO A 207 9.98 -6.85 19.99
C PRO A 207 9.10 -6.83 21.23
N TYR A 208 8.13 -5.95 21.26
CA TYR A 208 7.04 -6.05 22.22
C TYR A 208 6.26 -7.35 22.03
N GLN A 209 5.87 -8.00 23.13
CA GLN A 209 5.13 -9.26 23.08
C GLN A 209 3.85 -9.16 22.27
N ARG A 210 3.12 -8.03 22.39
CA ARG A 210 1.89 -7.78 21.64
C ARG A 210 2.02 -7.93 20.13
N PHE A 211 3.20 -7.67 19.55
CA PHE A 211 3.44 -7.83 18.11
C PHE A 211 3.81 -9.27 17.73
N ILE A 212 4.41 -10.00 18.65
CA ILE A 212 4.68 -11.42 18.46
C ILE A 212 3.36 -12.19 18.42
N ASP A 213 2.40 -11.77 19.25
CA ASP A 213 1.10 -12.41 19.37
C ASP A 213 0.07 -11.92 18.33
N ASP A 214 0.39 -10.84 17.59
CA ASP A 214 -0.49 -10.32 16.54
C ASP A 214 -0.31 -11.09 15.22
N GLU A 215 -1.21 -12.02 14.99
CA GLU A 215 -1.19 -12.88 13.80
C GLU A 215 -1.84 -12.22 12.55
N ARG A 216 -2.26 -10.96 12.63
CA ARG A 216 -2.86 -10.23 11.50
C ARG A 216 -1.83 -9.76 10.49
N THR A 217 -0.57 -9.63 10.91
CA THR A 217 0.52 -9.17 10.07
C THR A 217 1.76 -10.05 10.23
N ILE A 218 2.54 -10.16 9.16
CA ILE A 218 3.85 -10.83 9.14
C ILE A 218 4.90 -9.82 8.70
N HIS A 219 5.97 -9.72 9.47
CA HIS A 219 7.13 -8.89 9.16
C HIS A 219 8.15 -9.70 8.38
N LEU A 220 8.37 -9.33 7.12
CA LEU A 220 9.38 -9.95 6.27
C LEU A 220 10.77 -9.45 6.65
N ASN A 221 11.79 -10.32 6.49
CA ASN A 221 13.19 -10.01 6.84
C ASN A 221 13.75 -8.78 6.13
N ASN A 222 13.21 -8.42 4.98
CA ASN A 222 13.61 -7.23 4.22
C ASN A 222 12.91 -5.94 4.68
N GLY A 223 11.97 -6.03 5.64
CA GLY A 223 11.27 -4.91 6.24
C GLY A 223 9.94 -4.53 5.59
N PHE A 224 9.42 -5.33 4.65
CA PHE A 224 8.00 -5.26 4.29
C PHE A 224 7.14 -5.90 5.37
N VAL A 225 5.89 -5.42 5.44
CA VAL A 225 4.84 -6.04 6.24
C VAL A 225 3.78 -6.56 5.29
N VAL A 226 3.34 -7.79 5.52
CA VAL A 226 2.27 -8.44 4.76
C VAL A 226 1.11 -8.78 5.69
N PHE A 227 -0.11 -8.70 5.19
CA PHE A 227 -1.30 -9.03 5.95
C PHE A 227 -1.63 -10.52 5.83
N THR A 228 -2.23 -11.08 6.87
CA THR A 228 -2.76 -12.44 6.89
C THR A 228 -4.28 -12.42 6.67
N ASP A 229 -4.88 -13.58 6.47
CA ASP A 229 -6.33 -13.76 6.39
C ASP A 229 -7.04 -13.34 7.68
N LYS A 230 -6.39 -13.46 8.83
CA LYS A 230 -6.93 -13.06 10.14
C LYS A 230 -7.29 -11.57 10.23
N MET A 231 -6.68 -10.73 9.39
CA MET A 231 -7.05 -9.32 9.29
C MET A 231 -8.49 -9.14 8.81
N PHE A 232 -9.01 -10.08 8.03
CA PHE A 232 -10.29 -9.94 7.32
C PHE A 232 -11.37 -10.91 7.78
N LEU A 233 -11.01 -12.04 8.41
CA LEU A 233 -11.94 -13.10 8.75
C LEU A 233 -13.06 -12.62 9.68
N CYS A 234 -12.77 -11.78 10.68
CA CYS A 234 -13.79 -11.22 11.56
C CYS A 234 -14.88 -10.48 10.78
N HIS A 235 -14.48 -9.63 9.83
CA HIS A 235 -15.42 -8.85 9.02
C HIS A 235 -16.24 -9.73 8.09
N LYS A 236 -15.62 -10.77 7.54
CA LYS A 236 -16.33 -11.74 6.70
C LYS A 236 -17.37 -12.51 7.48
N ASP A 237 -17.00 -13.03 8.64
CA ASP A 237 -17.90 -13.81 9.46
C ASP A 237 -19.06 -12.98 10.03
N GLU A 238 -18.81 -11.70 10.35
CA GLU A 238 -19.87 -10.75 10.72
C GLU A 238 -20.90 -10.59 9.59
N ILE A 239 -20.44 -10.49 8.33
CA ILE A 239 -21.34 -10.42 7.18
C ILE A 239 -22.10 -11.71 6.98
N ASP A 240 -21.44 -12.87 7.13
CA ASP A 240 -22.02 -14.20 6.98
C ASP A 240 -22.96 -14.58 8.13
N GLY A 241 -23.10 -13.72 9.17
CA GLY A 241 -23.93 -13.98 10.35
C GLY A 241 -23.37 -15.09 11.25
N ARG A 242 -22.09 -15.41 11.13
CA ARG A 242 -21.42 -16.38 11.98
C ARG A 242 -21.10 -15.73 13.33
N LYS A 243 -21.57 -16.32 14.41
CA LYS A 243 -21.17 -15.88 15.75
C LYS A 243 -19.70 -16.23 15.97
N HIS A 244 -18.85 -15.21 16.08
CA HIS A 244 -17.50 -15.43 16.55
C HIS A 244 -17.51 -15.93 18.00
N ALA A 245 -16.84 -17.05 18.24
CA ALA A 245 -16.24 -17.27 19.54
C ALA A 245 -15.19 -16.16 19.72
N ILE A 246 -15.56 -15.11 20.46
CA ILE A 246 -14.74 -13.96 20.87
C ILE A 246 -13.56 -13.69 19.93
N CYS A 247 -13.78 -12.84 18.93
CA CYS A 247 -12.68 -12.38 18.12
C CYS A 247 -11.71 -11.60 19.02
N LYS A 248 -10.54 -12.15 19.27
CA LYS A 248 -9.43 -11.53 20.02
C LYS A 248 -9.06 -10.13 19.52
N TYR A 249 -9.53 -9.74 18.32
CA TYR A 249 -9.10 -8.55 17.58
C TYR A 249 -10.22 -7.55 17.26
N CYS A 250 -11.48 -7.86 17.60
CA CYS A 250 -12.63 -6.96 17.46
C CYS A 250 -13.00 -6.24 18.76
#